data_94ead682d8968e6516ee950cef7ce8e6
#
_entry.id   94ead682d8968e6516ee950cef7ce8e6
#
_cell.length_a   1.000
_cell.length_b   1.000
_cell.length_c   1.000
_cell.angle_alpha   90.00
_cell.angle_beta   90.00
_cell.angle_gamma   90.00
#
_symmetry.space_group_name_H-M   'P 1'
#
loop_
_entity.id
_entity.type
_entity.pdbx_description
1 polymer ?
#
loop_
_entity_poly.entity_id
_entity_poly.type
_entity_poly.pdbx_seq_one_letter_code
_entity_poly.pdbx_strand_id
1 'polypeptide(L)'
;MTVTYFNPETLTEESKTYHTDYIRYHLHYSASKYPDRLRRLVNEGKIMEYLDDMEMKVSKAIDSQVELWKKSDKEYQAAVLCGDTDKAKGLENCLVYMAREAIFECMVYV
;
A
#
# COMPACT_ATOMS: atom_id res chain seq x y z
N MET A 1 7.43 9.43 -2.33
CA MET A 1 6.59 10.54 -1.80
C MET A 1 7.05 10.92 -0.41
N THR A 2 7.22 12.19 -0.15
CA THR A 2 7.57 12.70 1.18
C THR A 2 6.34 13.35 1.82
N VAL A 3 6.03 12.94 3.04
CA VAL A 3 4.94 13.52 3.84
C VAL A 3 5.56 14.38 4.93
N THR A 4 5.15 15.64 4.98
CA THR A 4 5.60 16.60 6.00
C THR A 4 4.37 17.13 6.73
N TYR A 5 4.43 17.17 8.06
CA TYR A 5 3.38 17.75 8.88
C TYR A 5 3.96 18.46 10.08
N PHE A 6 3.22 19.40 10.63
CA PHE A 6 3.56 20.09 11.87
C PHE A 6 2.98 19.31 13.05
N ASN A 7 3.86 18.87 13.95
CA ASN A 7 3.42 18.16 15.16
C ASN A 7 3.19 19.19 16.28
N PRO A 8 1.94 19.41 16.71
CA PRO A 8 1.63 20.40 17.74
C PRO A 8 2.13 20.02 19.13
N GLU A 9 2.38 18.73 19.40
CA GLU A 9 2.90 18.27 20.68
C GLU A 9 4.39 18.61 20.85
N THR A 10 5.17 18.43 19.78
CA THR A 10 6.62 18.70 19.78
C THR A 10 6.95 20.10 19.28
N LEU A 11 5.99 20.80 18.69
CA LEU A 11 6.14 22.12 18.04
C LEU A 11 7.19 22.11 16.92
N THR A 12 7.37 20.98 16.27
CA THR A 12 8.33 20.80 15.17
C THR A 12 7.66 20.24 13.95
N GLU A 13 8.25 20.48 12.78
CA GLU A 13 7.87 19.80 11.55
C GLU A 13 8.51 18.41 11.52
N GLU A 14 7.71 17.40 11.20
CA GLU A 14 8.17 16.04 11.00
C GLU A 14 7.92 15.65 9.54
N SER A 15 8.89 14.95 8.94
CA SER A 15 8.76 14.47 7.57
C SER A 15 9.27 13.05 7.43
N LYS A 16 8.65 12.30 6.51
CA LYS A 16 9.06 10.95 6.18
C LYS A 16 8.83 10.67 4.70
N THR A 17 9.77 9.98 4.08
CA THR A 17 9.67 9.54 2.69
C THR A 17 9.17 8.12 2.63
N TYR A 18 8.13 7.89 1.83
CA TYR A 18 7.55 6.58 1.56
C TYR A 18 7.91 6.13 0.15
N HIS A 19 8.28 4.86 0.00
CA HIS A 19 8.71 4.28 -1.27
C HIS A 19 7.56 3.74 -2.13
N THR A 20 6.36 3.61 -1.55
CA THR A 20 5.17 3.12 -2.24
C THR A 20 4.19 4.25 -2.54
N ASP A 21 3.29 4.01 -3.51
CA ASP A 21 2.22 4.95 -3.88
C ASP A 21 1.03 4.90 -2.92
N TYR A 22 0.96 3.90 -2.04
CA TYR A 22 -0.22 3.63 -1.22
C TYR A 22 -0.60 4.81 -0.34
N ILE A 23 0.39 5.45 0.26
CA ILE A 23 0.20 6.61 1.13
C ILE A 23 -0.39 7.78 0.37
N ARG A 24 0.11 8.05 -0.84
CA ARG A 24 -0.38 9.14 -1.67
C ARG A 24 -1.86 8.96 -2.01
N TYR A 25 -2.25 7.78 -2.49
CA TYR A 25 -3.64 7.49 -2.82
C TYR A 25 -4.55 7.55 -1.61
N HIS A 26 -4.11 7.01 -0.48
CA HIS A 26 -4.89 7.07 0.76
C HIS A 26 -5.08 8.50 1.27
N LEU A 27 -4.03 9.32 1.24
CA LEU A 27 -4.11 10.72 1.66
C LEU A 27 -5.04 11.53 0.76
N HIS A 28 -4.98 11.36 -0.55
CA HIS A 28 -5.90 12.01 -1.48
C HIS A 28 -7.34 11.61 -1.21
N TYR A 29 -7.58 10.34 -1.04
CA TYR A 29 -8.93 9.83 -0.74
C TYR A 29 -9.44 10.36 0.59
N SER A 30 -8.63 10.30 1.64
CA SER A 30 -9.00 10.75 2.97
C SER A 30 -9.24 12.27 3.01
N ALA A 31 -8.43 13.06 2.32
CA ALA A 31 -8.62 14.52 2.24
C ALA A 31 -9.95 14.86 1.57
N SER A 32 -10.38 14.06 0.59
CA SER A 32 -11.62 14.26 -0.15
C SER A 32 -12.86 13.79 0.61
N LYS A 33 -12.78 12.62 1.28
CA LYS A 33 -13.92 11.96 1.90
C LYS A 33 -13.98 12.10 3.42
N TYR A 34 -12.83 12.16 4.08
CA TYR A 34 -12.74 12.18 5.54
C TYR A 34 -11.73 13.21 6.04
N PRO A 35 -11.89 14.51 5.72
CA PRO A 35 -10.90 15.53 6.09
C PRO A 35 -10.74 15.68 7.62
N ASP A 36 -11.80 15.48 8.40
CA ASP A 36 -11.76 15.58 9.85
C ASP A 36 -10.92 14.47 10.49
N ARG A 37 -10.91 13.29 9.89
CA ARG A 37 -10.07 12.18 10.34
C ARG A 37 -8.58 12.53 10.19
N LEU A 38 -8.18 13.11 9.06
CA LEU A 38 -6.82 13.57 8.85
C LEU A 38 -6.41 14.65 9.82
N ARG A 39 -7.27 15.65 10.04
CA ARG A 39 -7.01 16.72 11.00
C ARG A 39 -6.80 16.18 12.40
N ARG A 40 -7.61 15.22 12.82
CA ARG A 40 -7.48 14.58 14.13
C ARG A 40 -6.14 13.88 14.28
N LEU A 41 -5.74 13.10 13.29
CA LEU A 41 -4.45 12.41 13.30
C LEU A 41 -3.27 13.37 13.38
N VAL A 42 -3.30 14.47 12.62
CA VAL A 42 -2.27 15.51 12.67
C VAL A 42 -2.25 16.19 14.04
N ASN A 43 -3.41 16.58 14.56
CA ASN A 43 -3.51 17.28 15.85
C ASN A 43 -3.09 16.41 17.03
N GLU A 44 -3.30 15.09 16.95
CA GLU A 44 -2.88 14.14 17.98
C GLU A 44 -1.41 13.70 17.82
N GLY A 45 -0.73 14.12 16.76
CA GLY A 45 0.64 13.73 16.46
C GLY A 45 0.80 12.27 16.03
N LYS A 46 -0.27 11.63 15.58
CA LYS A 46 -0.32 10.20 15.23
C LYS A 46 -0.28 9.90 13.74
N ILE A 47 -0.19 10.93 12.89
CA ILE A 47 -0.28 10.75 11.45
C ILE A 47 0.81 9.82 10.89
N MET A 48 2.06 9.96 11.34
CA MET A 48 3.16 9.13 10.84
C MET A 48 3.01 7.66 11.26
N GLU A 49 2.63 7.41 12.50
CA GLU A 49 2.36 6.05 13.00
C GLU A 49 1.21 5.41 12.21
N TYR A 50 0.16 6.15 11.97
CA TYR A 50 -0.99 5.70 11.19
C TYR A 50 -0.59 5.34 9.75
N LEU A 51 0.21 6.19 9.09
CA LEU A 51 0.65 5.96 7.71
C LEU A 51 1.62 4.79 7.62
N ASP A 52 2.54 4.64 8.58
CA ASP A 52 3.46 3.50 8.64
C ASP A 52 2.72 2.18 8.78
N ASP A 53 1.75 2.14 9.68
CA ASP A 53 0.92 0.96 9.91
C ASP A 53 0.11 0.60 8.65
N MET A 54 -0.46 1.60 8.01
CA MET A 54 -1.22 1.40 6.77
C MET A 54 -0.34 0.86 5.64
N GLU A 55 0.85 1.44 5.41
CA GLU A 55 1.77 0.96 4.37
C GLU A 55 2.16 -0.50 4.61
N MET A 56 2.48 -0.85 5.84
CA MET A 56 2.83 -2.21 6.21
C MET A 56 1.68 -3.18 5.99
N LYS A 57 0.47 -2.83 6.41
CA LYS A 57 -0.72 -3.68 6.26
C LYS A 57 -1.10 -3.88 4.80
N VAL A 58 -1.07 -2.81 4.01
CA VAL A 58 -1.36 -2.88 2.57
C VAL A 58 -0.33 -3.73 1.85
N SER A 59 0.95 -3.52 2.11
CA SER A 59 2.03 -4.31 1.50
C SER A 59 1.91 -5.79 1.83
N LYS A 60 1.66 -6.13 3.09
CA LYS A 60 1.44 -7.53 3.50
C LYS A 60 0.22 -8.15 2.85
N ALA A 61 -0.88 -7.40 2.74
CA ALA A 61 -2.09 -7.90 2.12
C ALA A 61 -1.89 -8.19 0.64
N ILE A 62 -1.17 -7.33 -0.08
CA ILE A 62 -0.83 -7.54 -1.49
C ILE A 62 0.05 -8.78 -1.65
N ASP A 63 1.12 -8.88 -0.88
CA ASP A 63 2.05 -10.01 -0.93
C ASP A 63 1.35 -11.34 -0.64
N SER A 64 0.49 -11.38 0.37
CA SER A 64 -0.28 -12.56 0.73
C SER A 64 -1.24 -12.97 -0.38
N GLN A 65 -1.90 -12.01 -1.01
CA GLN A 65 -2.83 -12.28 -2.11
C GLN A 65 -2.10 -12.80 -3.35
N VAL A 66 -0.95 -12.24 -3.67
CA VAL A 66 -0.11 -12.69 -4.79
C VAL A 66 0.37 -14.12 -4.56
N GLU A 67 0.87 -14.44 -3.36
CA GLU A 67 1.31 -15.80 -3.02
C GLU A 67 0.16 -16.81 -3.11
N LEU A 68 -1.03 -16.45 -2.66
CA LEU A 68 -2.21 -17.29 -2.78
C LEU A 68 -2.57 -17.57 -4.23
N TRP A 69 -2.57 -16.56 -5.08
CA TRP A 69 -2.90 -16.70 -6.50
C TRP A 69 -1.83 -17.46 -7.27
N LYS A 70 -0.54 -17.30 -6.95
CA LYS A 70 0.55 -18.08 -7.54
C LYS A 70 0.33 -19.58 -7.36
N LYS A 71 -0.18 -19.99 -6.21
CA LYS A 71 -0.44 -21.41 -5.92
C LYS A 71 -1.57 -21.99 -6.73
N SER A 72 -2.54 -21.19 -7.13
CA SER A 72 -3.72 -21.59 -7.87
C SER A 72 -3.66 -21.31 -9.38
N ASP A 73 -2.73 -20.45 -9.82
CA ASP A 73 -2.58 -20.06 -11.23
C ASP A 73 -1.80 -21.13 -11.99
N LYS A 74 -2.50 -21.82 -12.90
CA LYS A 74 -1.92 -22.93 -13.66
C LYS A 74 -0.86 -22.49 -14.66
N GLU A 75 -1.05 -21.32 -15.29
CA GLU A 75 -0.07 -20.77 -16.24
C GLU A 75 1.24 -20.39 -15.54
N TYR A 76 1.13 -19.75 -14.36
CA TYR A 76 2.30 -19.42 -13.56
C TYR A 76 3.07 -20.67 -13.15
N GLN A 77 2.37 -21.68 -12.64
CA GLN A 77 2.99 -22.96 -12.23
C GLN A 77 3.65 -23.66 -13.41
N ALA A 78 3.01 -23.68 -14.56
CA ALA A 78 3.57 -24.27 -15.78
C ALA A 78 4.85 -23.52 -16.22
N ALA A 79 4.85 -22.21 -16.18
CA ALA A 79 6.03 -21.41 -16.53
C ALA A 79 7.21 -21.66 -15.59
N VAL A 80 6.97 -21.81 -14.29
CA VAL A 80 8.00 -22.15 -13.31
C VAL A 80 8.55 -23.54 -13.57
N LEU A 81 7.69 -24.55 -13.81
CA LEU A 81 8.11 -25.92 -14.08
C LEU A 81 8.92 -26.06 -15.37
N CYS A 82 8.60 -25.26 -16.41
CA CYS A 82 9.34 -25.22 -17.65
C CYS A 82 10.67 -24.48 -17.58
N GLY A 83 10.93 -23.75 -16.47
CA GLY A 83 12.08 -22.91 -16.34
C GLY A 83 12.01 -21.61 -17.16
N ASP A 84 10.82 -21.23 -17.63
CA ASP A 84 10.61 -19.98 -18.35
C ASP A 84 10.45 -18.81 -17.37
N THR A 85 11.59 -18.30 -16.93
CA THR A 85 11.66 -17.25 -15.90
C THR A 85 11.05 -15.92 -16.36
N ASP A 86 11.18 -15.58 -17.63
CA ASP A 86 10.62 -14.33 -18.19
C ASP A 86 9.10 -14.38 -18.20
N LYS A 87 8.51 -15.50 -18.61
CA LYS A 87 7.06 -15.69 -18.59
C LYS A 87 6.52 -15.72 -17.18
N ALA A 88 7.18 -16.44 -16.27
CA ALA A 88 6.80 -16.49 -14.85
C ALA A 88 6.81 -15.11 -14.22
N LYS A 89 7.84 -14.30 -14.48
CA LYS A 89 7.94 -12.93 -13.98
C LYS A 89 6.84 -12.03 -14.53
N GLY A 90 6.53 -12.12 -15.82
CA GLY A 90 5.44 -11.37 -16.45
C GLY A 90 4.09 -11.71 -15.84
N LEU A 91 3.81 -12.98 -15.60
CA LEU A 91 2.58 -13.45 -14.94
C LEU A 91 2.52 -12.98 -13.48
N GLU A 92 3.64 -13.03 -12.76
CA GLU A 92 3.73 -12.51 -11.40
C GLU A 92 3.40 -11.01 -11.36
N ASN A 93 3.95 -10.21 -12.28
CA ASN A 93 3.66 -8.78 -12.36
C ASN A 93 2.17 -8.51 -12.60
N CYS A 94 1.50 -9.31 -13.43
CA CYS A 94 0.06 -9.22 -13.62
C CYS A 94 -0.70 -9.53 -12.34
N LEU A 95 -0.30 -10.55 -11.59
CA LEU A 95 -0.91 -10.91 -10.31
C LEU A 95 -0.72 -9.80 -9.26
N VAL A 96 0.47 -9.20 -9.21
CA VAL A 96 0.75 -8.06 -8.33
C VAL A 96 -0.17 -6.88 -8.66
N TYR A 97 -0.33 -6.56 -9.93
CA TYR A 97 -1.19 -5.46 -10.37
C TYR A 97 -2.66 -5.70 -9.99
N MET A 98 -3.16 -6.90 -10.23
CA MET A 98 -4.52 -7.29 -9.85
C MET A 98 -4.73 -7.25 -8.34
N ALA A 99 -3.75 -7.72 -7.56
CA ALA A 99 -3.79 -7.69 -6.10
C ALA A 99 -3.83 -6.25 -5.59
N ARG A 100 -3.03 -5.35 -6.17
CA ARG A 100 -3.05 -3.92 -5.81
C ARG A 100 -4.44 -3.32 -6.01
N GLU A 101 -5.08 -3.56 -7.13
CA GLU A 101 -6.42 -3.04 -7.38
C GLU A 101 -7.43 -3.52 -6.34
N ALA A 102 -7.45 -4.81 -6.05
CA ALA A 102 -8.36 -5.40 -5.08
C ALA A 102 -8.12 -4.87 -3.66
N ILE A 103 -6.86 -4.82 -3.22
CA ILE A 103 -6.51 -4.36 -1.87
C ILE A 103 -6.73 -2.85 -1.73
N PHE A 104 -6.50 -2.05 -2.76
CA PHE A 104 -6.74 -0.61 -2.73
C PHE A 104 -8.20 -0.29 -2.44
N GLU A 105 -9.14 -1.00 -3.04
CA GLU A 105 -10.56 -0.81 -2.75
C GLU A 105 -10.92 -1.11 -1.30
N CYS A 106 -10.27 -2.11 -0.70
CA CYS A 106 -10.56 -2.56 0.66
C CYS A 106 -9.81 -1.79 1.75
N MET A 107 -8.61 -1.27 1.47
CA MET A 107 -7.70 -0.74 2.49
C MET A 107 -7.21 0.69 2.23
N VAL A 108 -7.12 1.13 0.98
CA VAL A 108 -6.62 2.45 0.62
C VAL A 108 -7.75 3.46 0.47
N TYR A 109 -8.84 3.05 -0.17
CA TYR A 109 -10.02 3.89 -0.40
C TYR A 109 -11.11 3.63 0.66
N VAL A 110 -10.74 3.79 1.91
CA VAL A 110 -11.65 3.56 3.06
C VAL A 110 -11.61 4.69 4.08
#